data_8d9f47a7e12a3adac81cb84d1df15a42
#
_entry.id   8d9f47a7e12a3adac81cb84d1df15a42
#
_cell.length_a   1.000
_cell.length_b   1.000
_cell.length_c   1.000
_cell.angle_alpha   90.00
_cell.angle_beta   90.00
_cell.angle_gamma   90.00
#
_symmetry.space_group_name_H-M   'P 1'
#
loop_
_entity.id
_entity.type
_entity.pdbx_description
1 polymer ?
#
loop_
_entity_poly.entity_id
_entity_poly.type
_entity_poly.pdbx_seq_one_letter_code
_entity_poly.pdbx_strand_id
1 'polypeptide(L)'
;MKTLFSNARVINPESLTDSIGSLLIENDKIAGIYNGVPSLDFKIDKVIDCEKKCLAPGIVDIGVKIGEPGERHKESFKSAGIAAANGGITTMIIRPDTNPTIDSPEILEFIYRRAVSDSLVKVLPMAALTKDRNGSKMAEIGFLKDAGAVAFTDCDQVITNNKVLLRCLTYAKGLNALIITHPQ
;
A
#
# COMPACT_ATOMS: atom_id res chain seq x y z
N MET A 1 21.04 -11.85 -3.08
CA MET A 1 20.68 -12.59 -4.31
C MET A 1 20.48 -11.58 -5.45
N LYS A 2 21.11 -11.85 -6.61
CA LYS A 2 20.99 -10.99 -7.81
C LYS A 2 20.15 -11.69 -8.87
N THR A 3 19.05 -11.07 -9.27
CA THR A 3 18.16 -11.59 -10.30
C THR A 3 18.10 -10.60 -11.47
N LEU A 4 18.39 -11.07 -12.69
CA LEU A 4 18.28 -10.30 -13.92
C LEU A 4 17.00 -10.71 -14.67
N PHE A 5 16.13 -9.76 -14.88
CA PHE A 5 15.02 -9.89 -15.82
C PHE A 5 15.50 -9.36 -17.18
N SER A 6 15.70 -10.25 -18.14
CA SER A 6 16.23 -9.91 -19.48
C SER A 6 15.14 -9.91 -20.54
N ASN A 7 15.41 -9.24 -21.66
CA ASN A 7 14.51 -9.21 -22.82
C ASN A 7 13.07 -8.81 -22.45
N ALA A 8 12.93 -7.81 -21.56
CA ALA A 8 11.64 -7.25 -21.13
C ALA A 8 11.32 -5.97 -21.88
N ARG A 9 10.03 -5.69 -22.12
CA ARG A 9 9.56 -4.34 -22.39
C ARG A 9 9.44 -3.62 -21.05
N VAL A 10 10.45 -2.84 -20.71
CA VAL A 10 10.52 -2.11 -19.44
C VAL A 10 9.72 -0.81 -19.57
N ILE A 11 8.71 -0.68 -18.74
CA ILE A 11 7.84 0.51 -18.65
C ILE A 11 8.12 1.19 -17.32
N ASN A 12 8.63 2.42 -17.36
CA ASN A 12 8.82 3.25 -16.17
C ASN A 12 8.02 4.55 -16.31
N PRO A 13 6.88 4.68 -15.61
CA PRO A 13 6.03 5.87 -15.67
C PRO A 13 6.70 7.14 -15.16
N GLU A 14 7.63 7.02 -14.19
CA GLU A 14 8.33 8.17 -13.62
C GLU A 14 9.25 8.86 -14.63
N SER A 15 10.01 8.07 -15.38
CA SER A 15 10.92 8.57 -16.43
C SER A 15 10.28 8.61 -17.81
N LEU A 16 9.01 8.22 -17.94
CA LEU A 16 8.29 8.06 -19.22
C LEU A 16 9.02 7.15 -20.20
N THR A 17 9.73 6.13 -19.70
CA THR A 17 10.49 5.18 -20.52
C THR A 17 9.62 3.98 -20.89
N ASP A 18 9.65 3.60 -22.17
CA ASP A 18 9.03 2.39 -22.70
C ASP A 18 9.99 1.81 -23.76
N SER A 19 10.78 0.81 -23.38
CA SER A 19 11.81 0.25 -24.25
C SER A 19 12.10 -1.22 -23.93
N ILE A 20 12.66 -1.94 -24.92
CA ILE A 20 13.19 -3.29 -24.67
C ILE A 20 14.52 -3.18 -23.92
N GLY A 21 14.59 -3.88 -22.78
CA GLY A 21 15.75 -3.81 -21.92
C GLY A 21 15.82 -4.93 -20.90
N SER A 22 16.57 -4.68 -19.85
CA SER A 22 16.74 -5.59 -18.72
C SER A 22 16.68 -4.83 -17.41
N LEU A 23 16.22 -5.51 -16.36
CA LEU A 23 16.17 -4.97 -15.00
C LEU A 23 16.91 -5.92 -14.07
N LEU A 24 17.84 -5.37 -13.29
CA LEU A 24 18.57 -6.10 -12.27
C LEU A 24 17.96 -5.79 -10.88
N ILE A 25 17.63 -6.85 -10.17
CA ILE A 25 17.24 -6.77 -8.76
C ILE A 25 18.36 -7.36 -7.91
N GLU A 26 18.77 -6.64 -6.90
CA GLU A 26 19.66 -7.12 -5.85
C GLU A 26 18.91 -7.15 -4.51
N ASN A 27 18.71 -8.37 -3.99
CA ASN A 27 17.85 -8.65 -2.84
C ASN A 27 16.41 -8.20 -3.08
N ASP A 28 15.99 -7.08 -2.50
CA ASP A 28 14.62 -6.52 -2.58
C ASP A 28 14.56 -5.16 -3.30
N LYS A 29 15.68 -4.74 -3.95
CA LYS A 29 15.80 -3.43 -4.57
C LYS A 29 16.18 -3.52 -6.05
N ILE A 30 15.70 -2.58 -6.82
CA ILE A 30 16.15 -2.36 -8.21
C ILE A 30 17.58 -1.82 -8.14
N ALA A 31 18.54 -2.60 -8.66
CA ALA A 31 19.97 -2.23 -8.71
C ALA A 31 20.32 -1.52 -10.03
N GLY A 32 19.55 -1.77 -11.12
CA GLY A 32 19.78 -1.10 -12.40
C GLY A 32 18.74 -1.44 -13.45
N ILE A 33 18.56 -0.52 -14.38
CA ILE A 33 17.76 -0.68 -15.60
C ILE A 33 18.71 -0.46 -16.77
N TYR A 34 18.71 -1.36 -17.75
CA TYR A 34 19.67 -1.38 -18.86
C TYR A 34 18.95 -1.48 -20.20
N ASN A 35 19.46 -0.80 -21.21
CA ASN A 35 19.03 -0.98 -22.59
C ASN A 35 19.67 -2.27 -23.15
N GLY A 36 18.84 -3.26 -23.47
CA GLY A 36 19.30 -4.59 -23.91
C GLY A 36 19.80 -5.46 -22.73
N VAL A 37 20.68 -6.41 -23.04
CA VAL A 37 21.29 -7.29 -22.03
C VAL A 37 22.65 -6.71 -21.60
N PRO A 38 22.83 -6.34 -20.34
CA PRO A 38 24.06 -5.73 -19.88
C PRO A 38 25.20 -6.74 -19.83
N SER A 39 26.44 -6.29 -20.13
CA SER A 39 27.64 -6.99 -19.74
C SER A 39 27.95 -6.60 -18.29
N LEU A 40 27.93 -7.56 -17.38
CA LEU A 40 28.12 -7.32 -15.95
C LEU A 40 29.37 -8.04 -15.46
N ASP A 41 30.20 -7.33 -14.69
CA ASP A 41 31.49 -7.84 -14.17
C ASP A 41 31.31 -8.70 -12.90
N PHE A 42 30.07 -9.05 -12.57
CA PHE A 42 29.74 -9.86 -11.40
C PHE A 42 28.78 -10.99 -11.74
N LYS A 43 28.76 -12.02 -10.88
CA LYS A 43 27.87 -13.17 -11.05
C LYS A 43 26.41 -12.81 -10.78
N ILE A 44 25.54 -13.25 -11.67
CA ILE A 44 24.08 -13.21 -11.50
C ILE A 44 23.63 -14.57 -11.00
N ASP A 45 22.82 -14.58 -9.93
CA ASP A 45 22.34 -15.82 -9.32
C ASP A 45 21.17 -16.42 -10.13
N LYS A 46 20.32 -15.57 -10.73
CA LYS A 46 19.16 -16.00 -11.51
C LYS A 46 18.93 -15.07 -12.70
N VAL A 47 18.71 -15.65 -13.87
CA VAL A 47 18.29 -14.93 -15.09
C VAL A 47 16.89 -15.43 -15.47
N ILE A 48 15.99 -14.47 -15.73
CA ILE A 48 14.62 -14.70 -16.21
C ILE A 48 14.48 -14.01 -17.54
N ASP A 49 14.29 -14.79 -18.62
CA ASP A 49 13.91 -14.24 -19.93
C ASP A 49 12.42 -13.86 -19.89
N CYS A 50 12.13 -12.58 -20.09
CA CYS A 50 10.77 -12.06 -20.11
C CYS A 50 10.07 -12.22 -21.45
N GLU A 51 10.74 -12.74 -22.50
CA GLU A 51 10.13 -12.99 -23.82
C GLU A 51 9.41 -11.76 -24.37
N LYS A 52 9.97 -10.57 -24.15
CA LYS A 52 9.39 -9.25 -24.49
C LYS A 52 8.07 -8.92 -23.76
N LYS A 53 7.71 -9.68 -22.73
CA LYS A 53 6.59 -9.32 -21.84
C LYS A 53 6.88 -8.01 -21.12
N CYS A 54 5.81 -7.29 -20.77
CA CYS A 54 5.94 -6.02 -20.04
C CYS A 54 6.44 -6.25 -18.61
N LEU A 55 7.39 -5.43 -18.21
CA LEU A 55 7.87 -5.29 -16.85
C LEU A 55 7.62 -3.85 -16.40
N ALA A 56 6.72 -3.67 -15.47
CA ALA A 56 6.28 -2.37 -14.96
C ALA A 56 6.28 -2.37 -13.43
N PRO A 57 6.23 -1.20 -12.77
CA PRO A 57 5.95 -1.14 -11.33
C PRO A 57 4.65 -1.87 -10.99
N GLY A 58 4.64 -2.56 -9.85
CA GLY A 58 3.44 -3.23 -9.37
C GLY A 58 2.33 -2.24 -9.04
N ILE A 59 1.08 -2.69 -9.18
CA ILE A 59 -0.10 -1.86 -8.91
C ILE A 59 -0.20 -1.60 -7.41
N VAL A 60 -0.52 -0.35 -7.05
CA VAL A 60 -0.92 0.06 -5.70
C VAL A 60 -2.43 0.23 -5.70
N ASP A 61 -3.14 -0.61 -4.95
CA ASP A 61 -4.59 -0.53 -4.81
C ASP A 61 -4.96 0.26 -3.54
N ILE A 62 -5.69 1.36 -3.71
CA ILE A 62 -6.04 2.28 -2.63
C ILE A 62 -7.51 2.11 -2.25
N GLY A 63 -7.75 1.84 -0.96
CA GLY A 63 -9.11 1.71 -0.42
C GLY A 63 -9.63 0.28 -0.39
N VAL A 64 -8.73 -0.70 -0.27
CA VAL A 64 -9.09 -2.12 -0.17
C VAL A 64 -9.79 -2.39 1.16
N LYS A 65 -10.96 -3.04 1.10
CA LYS A 65 -11.65 -3.52 2.28
C LYS A 65 -11.23 -4.95 2.58
N ILE A 66 -10.69 -5.18 3.78
CA ILE A 66 -10.35 -6.52 4.28
C ILE A 66 -11.16 -6.77 5.54
N GLY A 67 -11.71 -7.98 5.68
CA GLY A 67 -12.52 -8.34 6.84
C GLY A 67 -11.73 -8.62 8.12
N GLU A 68 -10.43 -8.48 8.10
CA GLU A 68 -9.57 -8.73 9.28
C GLU A 68 -8.98 -7.40 9.79
N PRO A 69 -9.16 -7.09 11.10
CA PRO A 69 -9.85 -7.83 12.15
C PRO A 69 -11.39 -7.79 12.06
N GLY A 70 -12.02 -8.76 12.75
CA GLY A 70 -13.45 -8.82 13.03
C GLY A 70 -14.25 -9.73 12.10
N GLU A 71 -14.09 -9.63 10.81
CA GLU A 71 -14.86 -10.39 9.81
C GLU A 71 -13.97 -11.29 8.93
N ARG A 72 -12.95 -11.91 9.55
CA ARG A 72 -11.95 -12.76 8.85
C ARG A 72 -12.56 -13.88 8.02
N HIS A 73 -13.77 -14.34 8.37
CA HIS A 73 -14.50 -15.34 7.61
C HIS A 73 -14.94 -14.86 6.22
N LYS A 74 -15.10 -13.55 6.02
CA LYS A 74 -15.40 -12.95 4.72
C LYS A 74 -14.13 -12.80 3.89
N GLU A 75 -13.08 -12.25 4.48
CA GLU A 75 -11.77 -12.07 3.86
C GLU A 75 -10.68 -11.88 4.91
N SER A 76 -9.54 -12.53 4.70
CA SER A 76 -8.35 -12.44 5.56
C SER A 76 -7.21 -11.75 4.81
N PHE A 77 -6.15 -11.34 5.51
CA PHE A 77 -4.91 -10.85 4.87
C PHE A 77 -4.32 -11.88 3.90
N LYS A 78 -4.43 -13.17 4.22
CA LYS A 78 -3.94 -14.24 3.36
C LYS A 78 -4.73 -14.33 2.05
N SER A 79 -6.07 -14.38 2.12
CA SER A 79 -6.91 -14.49 0.91
C SER A 79 -6.82 -13.23 0.04
N ALA A 80 -6.89 -12.04 0.65
CA ALA A 80 -6.72 -10.77 -0.05
C ALA A 80 -5.34 -10.65 -0.69
N GLY A 81 -4.27 -11.04 0.02
CA GLY A 81 -2.91 -11.03 -0.52
C GLY A 81 -2.71 -11.94 -1.71
N ILE A 82 -3.33 -13.13 -1.71
CA ILE A 82 -3.31 -14.06 -2.85
C ILE A 82 -4.08 -13.46 -4.05
N ALA A 83 -5.27 -12.91 -3.82
CA ALA A 83 -6.06 -12.27 -4.86
C ALA A 83 -5.33 -11.07 -5.47
N ALA A 84 -4.76 -10.21 -4.64
CA ALA A 84 -3.96 -9.07 -5.04
C ALA A 84 -2.76 -9.47 -5.90
N ALA A 85 -1.97 -10.45 -5.46
CA ALA A 85 -0.79 -10.93 -6.19
C ALA A 85 -1.17 -11.49 -7.57
N ASN A 86 -2.27 -12.25 -7.68
CA ASN A 86 -2.77 -12.75 -8.95
C ASN A 86 -3.26 -11.63 -9.89
N GLY A 87 -3.71 -10.50 -9.35
CA GLY A 87 -4.08 -9.30 -10.11
C GLY A 87 -2.92 -8.37 -10.45
N GLY A 88 -1.68 -8.70 -10.07
CA GLY A 88 -0.51 -7.83 -10.27
C GLY A 88 -0.41 -6.66 -9.28
N ILE A 89 -1.23 -6.67 -8.23
CA ILE A 89 -1.17 -5.72 -7.13
C ILE A 89 -0.03 -6.12 -6.20
N THR A 90 0.88 -5.21 -5.91
CA THR A 90 2.02 -5.43 -5.02
C THR A 90 1.87 -4.73 -3.67
N THR A 91 0.96 -3.77 -3.60
CA THR A 91 0.68 -3.02 -2.38
C THR A 91 -0.82 -2.76 -2.26
N MET A 92 -1.40 -3.11 -1.13
CA MET A 92 -2.77 -2.79 -0.76
C MET A 92 -2.77 -1.70 0.32
N ILE A 93 -3.50 -0.62 0.09
CA ILE A 93 -3.77 0.40 1.12
C ILE A 93 -5.18 0.13 1.64
N ILE A 94 -5.26 -0.38 2.87
CA ILE A 94 -6.49 -0.90 3.43
C ILE A 94 -7.29 0.18 4.18
N ARG A 95 -8.61 0.03 4.12
CA ARG A 95 -9.58 0.92 4.76
C ARG A 95 -9.68 0.65 6.27
N PRO A 96 -10.00 1.69 7.08
CA PRO A 96 -10.15 1.54 8.54
C PRO A 96 -11.51 0.98 9.00
N ASP A 97 -12.43 0.64 8.09
CA ASP A 97 -13.77 0.14 8.40
C ASP A 97 -13.79 -1.35 8.76
N THR A 98 -12.90 -1.73 9.66
CA THR A 98 -12.78 -3.06 10.29
C THR A 98 -13.55 -3.10 11.62
N ASN A 99 -13.57 -4.23 12.28
CA ASN A 99 -14.15 -4.40 13.61
C ASN A 99 -13.12 -5.05 14.56
N PRO A 100 -12.52 -4.30 15.50
CA PRO A 100 -12.73 -2.87 15.74
C PRO A 100 -12.23 -1.97 14.60
N THR A 101 -12.75 -0.73 14.57
CA THR A 101 -12.25 0.32 13.66
C THR A 101 -10.77 0.61 13.90
N ILE A 102 -10.01 0.89 12.84
CA ILE A 102 -8.59 1.26 12.98
C ILE A 102 -8.51 2.73 13.45
N ASP A 103 -8.63 2.96 14.74
CA ASP A 103 -8.61 4.29 15.35
C ASP A 103 -7.71 4.38 16.60
N SER A 104 -6.89 3.35 16.84
CA SER A 104 -5.86 3.34 17.85
C SER A 104 -4.56 2.69 17.37
N PRO A 105 -3.40 3.08 17.96
CA PRO A 105 -2.09 2.51 17.60
C PRO A 105 -2.01 0.99 17.77
N GLU A 106 -2.69 0.43 18.78
CA GLU A 106 -2.66 -1.00 19.07
C GLU A 106 -3.30 -1.81 17.95
N ILE A 107 -4.37 -1.29 17.34
CA ILE A 107 -5.03 -1.95 16.21
C ILE A 107 -4.12 -1.88 14.97
N LEU A 108 -3.45 -0.75 14.75
CA LEU A 108 -2.46 -0.62 13.67
C LEU A 108 -1.31 -1.63 13.82
N GLU A 109 -0.75 -1.76 15.03
CA GLU A 109 0.31 -2.71 15.31
C GLU A 109 -0.15 -4.16 15.08
N PHE A 110 -1.35 -4.50 15.52
CA PHE A 110 -1.95 -5.80 15.24
C PHE A 110 -2.02 -6.07 13.74
N ILE A 111 -2.51 -5.10 12.95
CA ILE A 111 -2.65 -5.23 11.50
C ILE A 111 -1.29 -5.43 10.82
N TYR A 112 -0.29 -4.61 11.16
CA TYR A 112 1.05 -4.74 10.59
C TYR A 112 1.66 -6.11 10.87
N ARG A 113 1.58 -6.58 12.12
CA ARG A 113 2.10 -7.90 12.51
C ARG A 113 1.40 -9.02 11.74
N ARG A 114 0.06 -8.96 11.64
CA ARG A 114 -0.72 -9.95 10.91
C ARG A 114 -0.45 -9.92 9.40
N ALA A 115 -0.42 -8.74 8.81
CA ALA A 115 -0.17 -8.57 7.38
C ALA A 115 1.21 -9.10 6.97
N VAL A 116 2.26 -8.83 7.78
CA VAL A 116 3.62 -9.33 7.51
C VAL A 116 3.67 -10.86 7.53
N SER A 117 2.92 -11.51 8.43
CA SER A 117 2.91 -12.98 8.52
C SER A 117 2.07 -13.67 7.45
N ASP A 118 0.97 -13.06 7.01
CA ASP A 118 -0.08 -13.76 6.28
C ASP A 118 -0.24 -13.26 4.83
N SER A 119 0.10 -12.01 4.52
CA SER A 119 -0.10 -11.46 3.18
C SER A 119 1.09 -11.69 2.26
N LEU A 120 0.83 -12.04 0.99
CA LEU A 120 1.85 -12.15 -0.06
C LEU A 120 2.30 -10.78 -0.59
N VAL A 121 1.48 -9.72 -0.38
CA VAL A 121 1.76 -8.36 -0.87
C VAL A 121 1.86 -7.40 0.31
N LYS A 122 2.47 -6.26 0.07
CA LYS A 122 2.60 -5.21 1.09
C LYS A 122 1.22 -4.68 1.48
N VAL A 123 0.98 -4.52 2.78
CA VAL A 123 -0.25 -3.95 3.33
C VAL A 123 0.09 -2.71 4.12
N LEU A 124 -0.55 -1.59 3.77
CA LEU A 124 -0.39 -0.30 4.43
C LEU A 124 -1.77 0.16 4.92
N PRO A 125 -2.00 0.27 6.22
CA PRO A 125 -3.29 0.66 6.74
C PRO A 125 -3.52 2.17 6.70
N MET A 126 -4.74 2.57 6.32
CA MET A 126 -5.32 3.87 6.70
C MET A 126 -5.89 3.77 8.10
N ALA A 127 -5.98 4.90 8.80
CA ALA A 127 -6.67 5.00 10.07
C ALA A 127 -7.95 5.85 9.95
N ALA A 128 -8.85 5.71 10.92
CA ALA A 128 -10.05 6.52 10.99
C ALA A 128 -9.69 8.00 11.25
N LEU A 129 -10.40 8.89 10.59
CA LEU A 129 -10.27 10.33 10.80
C LEU A 129 -10.96 10.78 12.08
N THR A 130 -12.10 10.14 12.40
CA THR A 130 -12.82 10.35 13.66
C THR A 130 -12.94 9.04 14.44
N LYS A 131 -13.08 9.14 15.76
CA LYS A 131 -13.27 7.97 16.64
C LYS A 131 -14.48 7.16 16.15
N ASP A 132 -14.30 5.83 16.05
CA ASP A 132 -15.32 4.89 15.55
C ASP A 132 -15.91 5.27 14.17
N ARG A 133 -15.26 6.19 13.44
CA ARG A 133 -15.75 6.77 12.18
C ARG A 133 -17.15 7.41 12.30
N ASN A 134 -17.45 8.00 13.45
CA ASN A 134 -18.79 8.53 13.74
C ASN A 134 -18.95 10.04 13.47
N GLY A 135 -17.91 10.74 12.99
CA GLY A 135 -17.95 12.14 12.63
C GLY A 135 -18.03 13.13 13.79
N SER A 136 -17.96 12.68 15.05
CA SER A 136 -18.21 13.52 16.23
C SER A 136 -16.94 14.00 16.94
N LYS A 137 -15.91 13.15 17.02
CA LYS A 137 -14.65 13.42 17.71
C LYS A 137 -13.48 13.01 16.83
N MET A 138 -12.52 13.91 16.63
CA MET A 138 -11.28 13.62 15.91
C MET A 138 -10.53 12.45 16.58
N ALA A 139 -9.98 11.54 15.76
CA ALA A 139 -9.07 10.49 16.24
C ALA A 139 -7.70 11.09 16.59
N GLU A 140 -6.85 10.30 17.25
CA GLU A 140 -5.51 10.73 17.67
C GLU A 140 -4.53 10.66 16.47
N ILE A 141 -4.75 11.52 15.46
CA ILE A 141 -4.05 11.51 14.16
C ILE A 141 -2.53 11.46 14.32
N GLY A 142 -1.96 12.21 15.29
CA GLY A 142 -0.52 12.23 15.52
C GLY A 142 0.01 10.84 15.90
N PHE A 143 -0.56 10.21 16.93
CA PHE A 143 -0.15 8.88 17.38
C PHE A 143 -0.39 7.80 16.31
N LEU A 144 -1.50 7.89 15.59
CA LEU A 144 -1.80 6.97 14.51
C LEU A 144 -0.81 7.11 13.33
N LYS A 145 -0.42 8.34 13.00
CA LYS A 145 0.60 8.59 11.99
C LYS A 145 1.96 8.03 12.41
N ASP A 146 2.37 8.28 13.66
CA ASP A 146 3.63 7.76 14.21
C ASP A 146 3.63 6.23 14.26
N ALA A 147 2.45 5.61 14.48
CA ALA A 147 2.25 4.16 14.41
C ALA A 147 2.20 3.62 12.97
N GLY A 148 2.29 4.48 11.94
CA GLY A 148 2.44 4.07 10.54
C GLY A 148 1.19 4.20 9.68
N ALA A 149 0.09 4.82 10.14
CA ALA A 149 -1.04 5.09 9.27
C ALA A 149 -0.64 5.97 8.08
N VAL A 150 -0.94 5.53 6.86
CA VAL A 150 -0.53 6.22 5.63
C VAL A 150 -1.52 7.30 5.18
N ALA A 151 -2.77 7.21 5.60
CA ALA A 151 -3.82 8.19 5.36
C ALA A 151 -4.92 8.07 6.43
N PHE A 152 -5.85 9.04 6.43
CA PHE A 152 -6.95 9.10 7.39
C PHE A 152 -8.27 9.27 6.67
N THR A 153 -9.26 8.45 7.02
CA THR A 153 -10.57 8.45 6.36
C THR A 153 -11.65 7.85 7.24
N ASP A 154 -12.87 8.34 7.14
CA ASP A 154 -14.05 7.66 7.69
C ASP A 154 -14.77 6.81 6.61
N CYS A 155 -14.09 6.55 5.49
CA CYS A 155 -14.57 5.78 4.35
C CYS A 155 -15.86 6.39 3.75
N ASP A 156 -16.94 5.61 3.79
CA ASP A 156 -18.27 5.98 3.30
C ASP A 156 -19.11 6.80 4.29
N GLN A 157 -18.56 7.11 5.48
CA GLN A 157 -19.22 7.97 6.45
C GLN A 157 -18.87 9.44 6.20
N VAL A 158 -19.90 10.27 6.03
CA VAL A 158 -19.72 11.71 5.83
C VAL A 158 -19.65 12.43 7.18
N ILE A 159 -18.63 13.27 7.37
CA ILE A 159 -18.52 14.12 8.55
C ILE A 159 -19.41 15.35 8.33
N THR A 160 -20.62 15.30 8.84
CA THR A 160 -21.61 16.39 8.70
C THR A 160 -21.31 17.61 9.57
N ASN A 161 -20.49 17.44 10.61
CA ASN A 161 -20.10 18.54 11.48
C ASN A 161 -18.86 19.26 10.92
N ASN A 162 -19.10 20.39 10.26
CA ASN A 162 -18.04 21.20 9.64
C ASN A 162 -16.97 21.68 10.63
N LYS A 163 -17.29 21.87 11.93
CA LYS A 163 -16.29 22.26 12.93
C LYS A 163 -15.34 21.10 13.24
N VAL A 164 -15.85 19.87 13.28
CA VAL A 164 -15.02 18.67 13.44
C VAL A 164 -14.12 18.48 12.23
N LEU A 165 -14.69 18.56 11.01
CA LEU A 165 -13.95 18.42 9.79
C LEU A 165 -12.82 19.46 9.67
N LEU A 166 -13.14 20.75 9.92
CA LEU A 166 -12.15 21.81 9.89
C LEU A 166 -11.00 21.57 10.89
N ARG A 167 -11.32 21.11 12.10
CA ARG A 167 -10.31 20.76 13.11
C ARG A 167 -9.42 19.62 12.63
N CYS A 168 -10.00 18.55 12.07
CA CYS A 168 -9.25 17.43 11.51
C CYS A 168 -8.30 17.89 10.40
N LEU A 169 -8.78 18.69 9.44
CA LEU A 169 -7.99 19.21 8.32
C LEU A 169 -6.84 20.10 8.80
N THR A 170 -7.14 21.01 9.75
CA THR A 170 -6.12 21.94 10.31
C THR A 170 -5.03 21.17 11.04
N TYR A 171 -5.41 20.19 11.87
CA TYR A 171 -4.44 19.39 12.62
C TYR A 171 -3.61 18.49 11.71
N ALA A 172 -4.26 17.80 10.77
CA ALA A 172 -3.59 16.95 9.80
C ALA A 172 -2.59 17.72 8.90
N LYS A 173 -2.94 18.96 8.52
CA LYS A 173 -2.02 19.85 7.76
C LYS A 173 -0.72 20.09 8.53
N GLY A 174 -0.80 20.35 9.84
CA GLY A 174 0.39 20.57 10.69
C GLY A 174 1.28 19.33 10.79
N LEU A 175 0.72 18.14 10.60
CA LEU A 175 1.43 16.86 10.61
C LEU A 175 1.83 16.37 9.20
N ASN A 176 1.48 17.09 8.14
CA ASN A 176 1.60 16.59 6.75
C ASN A 176 0.94 15.20 6.59
N ALA A 177 -0.26 15.04 7.13
CA ALA A 177 -1.04 13.79 7.06
C ALA A 177 -2.08 13.87 5.94
N LEU A 178 -2.16 12.81 5.12
CA LEU A 178 -3.11 12.72 4.02
C LEU A 178 -4.51 12.40 4.56
N ILE A 179 -5.50 13.18 4.15
CA ILE A 179 -6.92 12.93 4.44
C ILE A 179 -7.64 12.55 3.15
N ILE A 180 -8.45 11.51 3.23
CA ILE A 180 -9.34 11.05 2.16
C ILE A 180 -10.78 11.16 2.68
N THR A 181 -11.61 11.93 2.01
CA THR A 181 -13.03 12.11 2.39
C THR A 181 -13.95 11.57 1.31
N HIS A 182 -15.15 11.16 1.74
CA HIS A 182 -16.24 10.83 0.83
C HIS A 182 -17.09 12.07 0.63
N PRO A 183 -17.16 12.64 -0.59
CA PRO A 183 -18.02 13.80 -0.88
C PRO A 183 -19.48 13.35 -1.01
N GLN A 184 -20.39 14.20 -0.54
CA GLN A 184 -21.83 14.11 -0.79
C GLN A 184 -22.33 15.42 -1.33
#